data_6985cda3b39eff0b2fc501ddbded8dd2
#
_entry.id   6985cda3b39eff0b2fc501ddbded8dd2
#
_cell.length_a   1.000
_cell.length_b   1.000
_cell.length_c   1.000
_cell.angle_alpha   90.00
_cell.angle_beta   90.00
_cell.angle_gamma   90.00
#
_symmetry.space_group_name_H-M   'P 1'
#
loop_
_entity.id
_entity.type
_entity.pdbx_description
1 polymer ?
#
loop_
_entity_poly.entity_id
_entity_poly.type
_entity_poly.pdbx_seq_one_letter_code
_entity_poly.pdbx_strand_id
1 'polypeptide(L)'
;MNYNKKGAMFGLDARIALAIFGALSVISGAALYSAIQTVKTEQARQMFIKFAKASEAYYLDNYSYLPLIGDMAEIYELAEDSKSLATWKGPYVDEERNFNGLRNSLTNEFHFTAYFRIYLLKSSDWPDYTDMHSCVKDSPDCSEWITLYNNFVADAHEKMKLLFNNLDNLIDNSDGPTTGNVRYQHVNGSTFKLFYKGMPRRKTT
;
A
#
# COMPACT_ATOMS: atom_id res chain seq x y z
N MET A 1 17.28 28.83 65.85
CA MET A 1 17.06 27.68 64.91
C MET A 1 17.01 28.22 63.49
N ASN A 2 18.14 28.09 62.77
CA ASN A 2 18.16 28.52 61.39
C ASN A 2 17.70 27.36 60.51
N TYR A 3 16.47 27.40 60.03
CA TYR A 3 16.01 26.44 59.02
C TYR A 3 16.66 26.74 57.69
N ASN A 4 17.41 25.75 57.19
CA ASN A 4 18.07 25.79 55.89
C ASN A 4 17.07 25.92 54.74
N LYS A 5 16.86 27.15 54.23
CA LYS A 5 16.05 27.44 53.03
C LYS A 5 16.63 26.87 51.72
N LYS A 6 17.77 26.16 51.74
CA LYS A 6 18.39 25.59 50.55
C LYS A 6 17.69 24.35 49.97
N GLY A 7 16.91 23.61 50.78
CA GLY A 7 16.19 22.43 50.29
C GLY A 7 14.96 22.75 49.42
N ALA A 8 14.39 23.93 49.59
CA ALA A 8 13.18 24.31 48.79
C ALA A 8 13.49 24.73 47.35
N MET A 9 14.70 25.29 47.13
CA MET A 9 15.12 25.69 45.75
C MET A 9 15.45 24.48 44.90
N PHE A 10 16.10 23.44 45.44
CA PHE A 10 16.35 22.19 44.72
C PHE A 10 15.08 21.45 44.29
N GLY A 11 13.99 21.56 45.06
CA GLY A 11 12.72 20.94 44.72
C GLY A 11 11.99 21.63 43.55
N LEU A 12 12.13 22.95 43.38
CA LEU A 12 11.54 23.71 42.31
C LEU A 12 12.28 23.48 41.01
N ASP A 13 13.60 23.52 40.99
CA ASP A 13 14.44 23.29 39.81
C ASP A 13 14.25 21.88 39.25
N ALA A 14 14.15 20.87 40.13
CA ALA A 14 13.88 19.49 39.72
C ALA A 14 12.48 19.35 39.06
N ARG A 15 11.48 20.04 39.60
CA ARG A 15 10.12 20.03 39.02
C ARG A 15 10.09 20.70 37.63
N ILE A 16 10.79 21.83 37.49
CA ILE A 16 10.89 22.53 36.21
C ILE A 16 11.65 21.64 35.19
N ALA A 17 12.75 21.04 35.57
CA ALA A 17 13.51 20.16 34.72
C ALA A 17 12.68 18.94 34.26
N LEU A 18 11.91 18.32 35.16
CA LEU A 18 11.01 17.20 34.83
C LEU A 18 9.88 17.65 33.89
N ALA A 19 9.32 18.83 34.09
CA ALA A 19 8.27 19.36 33.21
C ALA A 19 8.80 19.62 31.78
N ILE A 20 10.00 20.22 31.67
CA ILE A 20 10.66 20.45 30.38
C ILE A 20 11.00 19.11 29.70
N PHE A 21 11.57 18.17 30.45
CA PHE A 21 11.90 16.84 29.93
C PHE A 21 10.65 16.09 29.45
N GLY A 22 9.57 16.13 30.22
CA GLY A 22 8.30 15.54 29.84
C GLY A 22 7.73 16.15 28.56
N ALA A 23 7.73 17.48 28.46
CA ALA A 23 7.27 18.18 27.26
C ALA A 23 8.09 17.83 26.02
N LEU A 24 9.42 17.84 26.13
CA LEU A 24 10.32 17.46 25.04
C LEU A 24 10.14 16.00 24.62
N SER A 25 9.93 15.09 25.58
CA SER A 25 9.70 13.67 25.30
C SER A 25 8.41 13.44 24.48
N VAL A 26 7.33 14.15 24.79
CA VAL A 26 6.07 14.07 24.06
C VAL A 26 6.22 14.62 22.64
N ILE A 27 6.88 15.78 22.48
CA ILE A 27 7.11 16.39 21.16
C ILE A 27 7.97 15.48 20.30
N SER A 28 9.07 14.94 20.87
CA SER A 28 9.97 14.03 20.15
C SER A 28 9.26 12.72 19.76
N GLY A 29 8.42 12.17 20.64
CA GLY A 29 7.63 10.98 20.36
C GLY A 29 6.63 11.20 19.21
N ALA A 30 5.94 12.33 19.20
CA ALA A 30 5.00 12.68 18.12
C ALA A 30 5.73 12.88 16.78
N ALA A 31 6.88 13.57 16.79
CA ALA A 31 7.69 13.77 15.58
C ALA A 31 8.22 12.44 15.02
N LEU A 32 8.68 11.55 15.89
CA LEU A 32 9.14 10.21 15.49
C LEU A 32 8.01 9.39 14.88
N TYR A 33 6.84 9.40 15.51
CA TYR A 33 5.66 8.69 14.95
C TYR A 33 5.30 9.20 13.55
N SER A 34 5.26 10.53 13.36
CA SER A 34 5.00 11.14 12.04
C SER A 34 6.04 10.72 11.01
N ALA A 35 7.32 10.74 11.37
CA ALA A 35 8.41 10.32 10.48
C ALA A 35 8.27 8.83 10.08
N ILE A 36 7.92 7.95 11.01
CA ILE A 36 7.67 6.53 10.72
C ILE A 36 6.52 6.37 9.73
N GLN A 37 5.41 7.09 9.90
CA GLN A 37 4.28 7.03 8.96
C GLN A 37 4.68 7.51 7.55
N THR A 38 5.47 8.57 7.45
CA THR A 38 5.98 9.07 6.16
C THR A 38 6.85 8.03 5.46
N VAL A 39 7.77 7.39 6.19
CA VAL A 39 8.63 6.33 5.63
C VAL A 39 7.81 5.14 5.15
N LYS A 40 6.82 4.69 5.93
CA LYS A 40 5.92 3.59 5.56
C LYS A 40 5.10 3.90 4.32
N THR A 41 4.58 5.11 4.22
CA THR A 41 3.84 5.58 3.04
C THR A 41 4.72 5.55 1.79
N GLU A 42 5.95 6.06 1.90
CA GLU A 42 6.89 6.05 0.78
C GLU A 42 7.32 4.63 0.38
N GLN A 43 7.57 3.74 1.33
CA GLN A 43 7.84 2.33 1.06
C GLN A 43 6.69 1.66 0.30
N ALA A 44 5.44 1.91 0.72
CA ALA A 44 4.27 1.39 0.03
C ALA A 44 4.16 1.97 -1.40
N ARG A 45 4.37 3.27 -1.58
CA ARG A 45 4.38 3.92 -2.89
C ARG A 45 5.41 3.28 -3.82
N GLN A 46 6.64 3.09 -3.35
CA GLN A 46 7.70 2.45 -4.14
C GLN A 46 7.35 1.01 -4.51
N MET A 47 6.69 0.29 -3.62
CA MET A 47 6.26 -1.07 -3.89
C MET A 47 5.20 -1.15 -4.98
N PHE A 48 4.20 -0.27 -4.95
CA PHE A 48 3.20 -0.17 -6.02
C PHE A 48 3.83 0.17 -7.37
N ILE A 49 4.77 1.13 -7.38
CA ILE A 49 5.51 1.52 -8.59
C ILE A 49 6.36 0.35 -9.10
N LYS A 50 7.01 -0.41 -8.21
CA LYS A 50 7.79 -1.60 -8.56
C LYS A 50 6.94 -2.61 -9.31
N PHE A 51 5.77 -2.97 -8.78
CA PHE A 51 4.87 -3.91 -9.46
C PHE A 51 4.31 -3.38 -10.78
N ALA A 52 3.99 -2.09 -10.85
CA ALA A 52 3.53 -1.48 -12.10
C ALA A 52 4.59 -1.56 -13.19
N LYS A 53 5.84 -1.22 -12.87
CA LYS A 53 6.99 -1.33 -13.78
C LYS A 53 7.32 -2.78 -14.16
N ALA A 54 7.19 -3.69 -13.21
CA ALA A 54 7.41 -5.12 -13.47
C ALA A 54 6.38 -5.68 -14.46
N SER A 55 5.10 -5.29 -14.32
CA SER A 55 4.06 -5.68 -15.28
C SER A 55 4.31 -5.08 -16.66
N GLU A 56 4.76 -3.83 -16.74
CA GLU A 56 5.15 -3.19 -18.00
C GLU A 56 6.35 -3.90 -18.65
N ALA A 57 7.38 -4.23 -17.87
CA ALA A 57 8.55 -4.97 -18.36
C ALA A 57 8.16 -6.37 -18.89
N TYR A 58 7.29 -7.08 -18.17
CA TYR A 58 6.74 -8.34 -18.64
C TYR A 58 6.04 -8.17 -20.00
N TYR A 59 5.21 -7.15 -20.16
CA TYR A 59 4.52 -6.86 -21.42
C TYR A 59 5.50 -6.57 -22.57
N LEU A 60 6.54 -5.77 -22.30
CA LEU A 60 7.54 -5.41 -23.31
C LEU A 60 8.36 -6.61 -23.77
N ASP A 61 8.69 -7.54 -22.88
CA ASP A 61 9.45 -8.73 -23.23
C ASP A 61 8.62 -9.79 -23.95
N ASN A 62 7.36 -9.97 -23.51
CA ASN A 62 6.51 -11.06 -24.00
C ASN A 62 5.52 -10.62 -25.08
N TYR A 63 5.41 -9.29 -25.35
CA TYR A 63 4.39 -8.71 -26.23
C TYR A 63 2.96 -9.14 -25.88
N SER A 64 2.78 -9.52 -24.63
CA SER A 64 1.50 -9.96 -24.07
C SER A 64 1.36 -9.53 -22.61
N TYR A 65 0.14 -9.22 -22.22
CA TYR A 65 -0.15 -8.94 -20.82
C TYR A 65 -0.07 -10.20 -19.96
N LEU A 66 0.09 -10.02 -18.66
CA LEU A 66 -0.03 -11.12 -17.70
C LEU A 66 -1.33 -11.90 -17.95
N PRO A 67 -1.28 -13.24 -17.93
CA PRO A 67 -2.47 -14.08 -18.06
C PRO A 67 -3.52 -13.72 -17.02
N LEU A 68 -4.79 -13.88 -17.37
CA LEU A 68 -5.91 -13.57 -16.49
C LEU A 68 -6.62 -14.83 -15.98
N ILE A 69 -6.98 -14.84 -14.71
CA ILE A 69 -7.94 -15.75 -14.11
C ILE A 69 -9.12 -14.87 -13.65
N GLY A 70 -10.18 -14.83 -14.45
CA GLY A 70 -11.27 -13.86 -14.26
C GLY A 70 -10.80 -12.42 -14.49
N ASP A 71 -10.92 -11.56 -13.48
CA ASP A 71 -10.47 -10.17 -13.47
C ASP A 71 -9.10 -9.98 -12.79
N MET A 72 -8.46 -11.07 -12.36
CA MET A 72 -7.15 -11.05 -11.72
C MET A 72 -6.05 -11.49 -12.69
N ALA A 73 -4.94 -10.74 -12.74
CA ALA A 73 -3.74 -11.17 -13.42
C ALA A 73 -2.95 -12.17 -12.56
N GLU A 74 -2.34 -13.15 -13.22
CA GLU A 74 -1.44 -14.12 -12.59
C GLU A 74 -0.11 -13.42 -12.21
N ILE A 75 -0.14 -12.60 -11.15
CA ILE A 75 0.98 -11.76 -10.71
C ILE A 75 2.27 -12.55 -10.42
N TYR A 76 2.17 -13.83 -10.08
CA TYR A 76 3.33 -14.68 -9.82
C TYR A 76 4.20 -14.92 -11.08
N GLU A 77 3.66 -14.70 -12.28
CA GLU A 77 4.44 -14.71 -13.51
C GLU A 77 5.51 -13.59 -13.54
N LEU A 78 5.41 -12.61 -12.66
CA LEU A 78 6.47 -11.61 -12.47
C LEU A 78 7.66 -12.15 -11.69
N ALA A 79 7.46 -13.14 -10.83
CA ALA A 79 8.51 -13.74 -9.99
C ALA A 79 9.06 -15.04 -10.58
N GLU A 80 8.23 -15.80 -11.30
CA GLU A 80 8.59 -17.12 -11.85
C GLU A 80 7.94 -17.36 -13.21
N ASP A 81 8.65 -18.03 -14.12
CA ASP A 81 8.11 -18.42 -15.42
C ASP A 81 7.30 -19.73 -15.30
N SER A 82 6.06 -19.66 -14.85
CA SER A 82 5.22 -20.85 -14.74
C SER A 82 4.66 -21.34 -16.07
N LYS A 83 4.71 -20.51 -17.11
CA LYS A 83 4.23 -20.81 -18.46
C LYS A 83 5.34 -21.29 -19.41
N SER A 84 6.58 -21.26 -18.97
CA SER A 84 7.76 -21.61 -19.79
C SER A 84 7.83 -20.83 -21.11
N LEU A 85 7.65 -19.50 -21.00
CA LEU A 85 7.66 -18.63 -22.17
C LEU A 85 9.09 -18.39 -22.67
N ALA A 86 9.34 -18.67 -23.94
CA ALA A 86 10.67 -18.45 -24.54
C ALA A 86 11.12 -16.98 -24.53
N THR A 87 10.19 -16.05 -24.38
CA THR A 87 10.41 -14.60 -24.34
C THR A 87 10.55 -14.05 -22.92
N TRP A 88 10.28 -14.86 -21.89
CA TRP A 88 10.37 -14.43 -20.50
C TRP A 88 11.82 -14.15 -20.10
N LYS A 89 12.09 -12.95 -19.59
CA LYS A 89 13.44 -12.51 -19.18
C LYS A 89 13.55 -12.20 -17.70
N GLY A 90 12.48 -12.50 -16.92
CA GLY A 90 12.48 -12.25 -15.49
C GLY A 90 13.51 -13.05 -14.69
N PRO A 91 13.45 -13.06 -13.39
CA PRO A 91 12.35 -12.50 -12.60
C PRO A 91 12.28 -10.98 -12.65
N TYR A 92 11.06 -10.43 -12.77
CA TYR A 92 10.80 -8.97 -12.77
C TYR A 92 10.65 -8.41 -11.37
N VAL A 93 10.37 -9.28 -10.40
CA VAL A 93 10.28 -8.99 -8.97
C VAL A 93 10.92 -10.11 -8.16
N ASP A 94 11.34 -9.79 -6.94
CA ASP A 94 12.01 -10.70 -6.00
C ASP A 94 11.09 -11.10 -4.82
N GLU A 95 9.81 -10.79 -4.89
CA GLU A 95 8.80 -11.15 -3.90
C GLU A 95 8.46 -12.63 -3.94
N GLU A 96 8.20 -13.18 -2.75
CA GLU A 96 7.83 -14.58 -2.62
C GLU A 96 6.40 -14.84 -3.10
N ARG A 97 6.24 -15.93 -3.87
CA ARG A 97 4.92 -16.43 -4.22
C ARG A 97 4.16 -16.89 -2.99
N ASN A 98 2.93 -16.44 -2.88
CA ASN A 98 1.93 -16.97 -1.97
C ASN A 98 0.77 -17.54 -2.80
N PHE A 99 -0.03 -18.43 -2.22
CA PHE A 99 -1.17 -19.08 -2.86
C PHE A 99 -2.09 -18.13 -3.64
N ASN A 100 -2.23 -16.89 -3.17
CA ASN A 100 -3.14 -15.89 -3.76
C ASN A 100 -2.47 -14.65 -4.35
N GLY A 101 -1.14 -14.57 -4.37
CA GLY A 101 -0.41 -13.39 -4.85
C GLY A 101 1.05 -13.40 -4.48
N LEU A 102 1.65 -12.21 -4.37
CA LEU A 102 3.04 -12.02 -3.94
C LEU A 102 3.11 -11.36 -2.57
N ARG A 103 4.08 -11.76 -1.75
CA ARG A 103 4.30 -11.25 -0.40
C ARG A 103 5.70 -10.68 -0.24
N ASN A 104 5.81 -9.72 0.66
CA ASN A 104 7.06 -9.10 1.07
C ASN A 104 6.98 -8.55 2.51
N SER A 105 7.99 -7.81 2.94
CA SER A 105 8.04 -7.21 4.26
C SER A 105 6.86 -6.26 4.55
N LEU A 106 6.41 -5.49 3.55
CA LEU A 106 5.26 -4.59 3.71
C LEU A 106 3.96 -5.37 3.98
N THR A 107 3.71 -6.47 3.27
CA THR A 107 2.51 -7.28 3.49
C THR A 107 2.48 -7.89 4.89
N ASN A 108 3.64 -8.23 5.46
CA ASN A 108 3.76 -8.78 6.80
C ASN A 108 3.34 -7.78 7.89
N GLU A 109 3.47 -6.47 7.66
CA GLU A 109 3.00 -5.44 8.61
C GLU A 109 1.46 -5.41 8.75
N PHE A 110 0.73 -5.84 7.72
CA PHE A 110 -0.72 -5.85 7.72
C PHE A 110 -1.32 -7.17 8.23
N HIS A 111 -0.65 -8.26 8.07
CA HIS A 111 -0.96 -9.60 8.58
C HIS A 111 -0.47 -10.67 7.60
N PHE A 112 -0.35 -11.93 8.06
CA PHE A 112 0.04 -13.05 7.19
C PHE A 112 -0.94 -13.32 6.03
N THR A 113 -2.16 -12.75 6.06
CA THR A 113 -3.15 -12.85 4.97
C THR A 113 -3.05 -11.72 3.95
N ALA A 114 -2.19 -10.72 4.17
CA ALA A 114 -1.98 -9.65 3.21
C ALA A 114 -1.04 -10.12 2.09
N TYR A 115 -1.35 -9.70 0.85
CA TYR A 115 -0.54 -9.98 -0.34
C TYR A 115 -0.86 -9.00 -1.46
N PHE A 116 0.04 -8.91 -2.43
CA PHE A 116 -0.19 -8.12 -3.64
C PHE A 116 -0.89 -8.95 -4.71
N ARG A 117 -1.80 -8.29 -5.43
CA ARG A 117 -2.49 -8.76 -6.64
C ARG A 117 -2.47 -7.69 -7.72
N ILE A 118 -2.80 -8.09 -8.93
CA ILE A 118 -3.14 -7.17 -10.01
C ILE A 118 -4.55 -7.52 -10.48
N TYR A 119 -5.44 -6.52 -10.47
CA TYR A 119 -6.79 -6.64 -11.02
C TYR A 119 -6.91 -5.86 -12.31
N LEU A 120 -7.79 -6.32 -13.20
CA LEU A 120 -8.17 -5.58 -14.39
C LEU A 120 -9.51 -4.89 -14.13
N LEU A 121 -9.45 -3.58 -13.91
CA LEU A 121 -10.61 -2.77 -13.53
C LEU A 121 -10.75 -1.55 -14.43
N LYS A 122 -11.92 -0.91 -14.40
CA LYS A 122 -12.16 0.34 -15.10
C LYS A 122 -11.23 1.44 -14.65
N SER A 123 -10.76 2.24 -15.62
CA SER A 123 -9.90 3.41 -15.38
C SER A 123 -10.70 4.62 -14.92
N SER A 124 -11.99 4.72 -15.33
CA SER A 124 -12.92 5.75 -14.89
C SER A 124 -13.19 5.67 -13.38
N ASP A 125 -13.63 6.77 -12.81
CA ASP A 125 -13.96 6.83 -11.39
C ASP A 125 -15.08 5.85 -11.03
N TRP A 126 -15.03 5.34 -9.82
CA TRP A 126 -16.00 4.37 -9.34
C TRP A 126 -17.17 5.11 -8.66
N PRO A 127 -18.41 4.67 -8.83
CA PRO A 127 -19.55 5.33 -8.22
C PRO A 127 -19.62 5.15 -6.71
N ASP A 128 -19.01 4.09 -6.19
CA ASP A 128 -18.98 3.77 -4.76
C ASP A 128 -17.68 3.03 -4.43
N TYR A 129 -17.19 3.23 -3.21
CA TYR A 129 -16.02 2.52 -2.66
C TYR A 129 -16.30 1.03 -2.38
N THR A 130 -17.56 0.62 -2.33
CA THR A 130 -17.96 -0.78 -2.14
C THR A 130 -18.04 -1.55 -3.46
N ASP A 131 -18.08 -0.85 -4.58
CA ASP A 131 -18.29 -1.44 -5.91
C ASP A 131 -16.98 -1.45 -6.71
N MET A 132 -16.49 -2.64 -6.98
CA MET A 132 -15.30 -2.87 -7.78
C MET A 132 -15.73 -3.18 -9.22
N HIS A 133 -15.46 -2.26 -10.12
CA HIS A 133 -15.84 -2.40 -11.53
C HIS A 133 -14.79 -3.19 -12.31
N SER A 134 -15.02 -4.51 -12.42
CA SER A 134 -14.25 -5.35 -13.34
C SER A 134 -14.43 -4.90 -14.78
N CYS A 135 -13.36 -5.01 -15.56
CA CYS A 135 -13.38 -4.76 -16.98
C CYS A 135 -13.64 -6.04 -17.76
N VAL A 136 -14.30 -5.89 -18.90
CA VAL A 136 -14.22 -6.91 -19.94
C VAL A 136 -12.84 -6.81 -20.59
N LYS A 137 -12.18 -7.95 -20.80
CA LYS A 137 -10.90 -8.02 -21.53
C LYS A 137 -10.99 -7.20 -22.83
N ASP A 138 -9.96 -6.39 -23.08
CA ASP A 138 -9.83 -5.54 -24.27
C ASP A 138 -10.78 -4.32 -24.33
N SER A 139 -11.43 -3.93 -23.25
CA SER A 139 -12.12 -2.64 -23.18
C SER A 139 -11.11 -1.48 -23.11
N PRO A 140 -11.31 -0.39 -23.87
CA PRO A 140 -10.38 0.75 -23.88
C PRO A 140 -10.32 1.50 -22.54
N ASP A 141 -11.30 1.31 -21.68
CA ASP A 141 -11.38 1.93 -20.34
C ASP A 141 -10.88 0.98 -19.23
N CYS A 142 -9.94 0.09 -19.54
CA CYS A 142 -9.36 -0.84 -18.60
C CYS A 142 -7.92 -0.48 -18.25
N SER A 143 -7.57 -0.60 -16.98
CA SER A 143 -6.19 -0.53 -16.49
C SER A 143 -5.90 -1.70 -15.57
N GLU A 144 -4.63 -2.02 -15.44
CA GLU A 144 -4.14 -2.85 -14.36
C GLU A 144 -4.15 -2.05 -13.07
N TRP A 145 -4.62 -2.66 -12.00
CA TRP A 145 -4.63 -2.08 -10.67
C TRP A 145 -3.84 -2.96 -9.74
N ILE A 146 -2.67 -2.49 -9.35
CA ILE A 146 -1.85 -3.14 -8.34
C ILE A 146 -2.55 -2.99 -7.01
N THR A 147 -2.83 -4.10 -6.35
CA THR A 147 -3.70 -4.12 -5.19
C THR A 147 -3.00 -4.75 -4.00
N LEU A 148 -2.90 -4.02 -2.91
CA LEU A 148 -2.62 -4.59 -1.61
C LEU A 148 -3.95 -5.10 -1.04
N TYR A 149 -4.07 -6.42 -1.01
CA TYR A 149 -5.24 -7.12 -0.53
C TYR A 149 -5.01 -7.62 0.90
N ASN A 150 -5.99 -7.45 1.77
CA ASN A 150 -5.98 -8.05 3.10
C ASN A 150 -7.36 -8.64 3.42
N ASN A 151 -7.34 -9.80 4.07
CA ASN A 151 -8.54 -10.51 4.47
C ASN A 151 -8.44 -10.92 5.95
N PHE A 152 -9.56 -10.80 6.70
CA PHE A 152 -9.75 -11.36 8.05
C PHE A 152 -9.15 -10.68 9.28
N VAL A 153 -8.70 -9.42 9.25
CA VAL A 153 -8.16 -8.80 10.48
C VAL A 153 -8.70 -7.39 10.72
N ALA A 154 -9.43 -7.21 11.81
CA ALA A 154 -10.02 -5.91 12.18
C ALA A 154 -8.96 -4.80 12.37
N ASP A 155 -7.82 -5.10 13.01
CA ASP A 155 -6.74 -4.13 13.23
C ASP A 155 -6.06 -3.68 11.94
N ALA A 156 -6.11 -4.49 10.88
CA ALA A 156 -5.55 -4.15 9.59
C ALA A 156 -6.37 -3.08 8.86
N HIS A 157 -7.67 -2.94 9.18
CA HIS A 157 -8.53 -1.93 8.57
C HIS A 157 -8.00 -0.52 8.81
N GLU A 158 -7.81 -0.14 10.06
CA GLU A 158 -7.36 1.21 10.43
C GLU A 158 -5.95 1.50 9.87
N LYS A 159 -5.07 0.50 9.88
CA LYS A 159 -3.73 0.62 9.28
C LYS A 159 -3.81 0.83 7.76
N MET A 160 -4.63 0.05 7.05
CA MET A 160 -4.79 0.19 5.60
C MET A 160 -5.49 1.50 5.22
N LYS A 161 -6.49 1.93 6.00
CA LYS A 161 -7.17 3.20 5.81
C LYS A 161 -6.22 4.39 6.03
N LEU A 162 -5.37 4.32 7.06
CA LEU A 162 -4.35 5.34 7.29
C LEU A 162 -3.34 5.37 6.13
N LEU A 163 -2.88 4.21 5.68
CA LEU A 163 -1.98 4.12 4.53
C LEU A 163 -2.64 4.67 3.26
N PHE A 164 -3.91 4.33 3.02
CA PHE A 164 -4.68 4.89 1.91
C PHE A 164 -4.72 6.42 1.98
N ASN A 165 -5.15 7.00 3.10
CA ASN A 165 -5.25 8.46 3.26
C ASN A 165 -3.91 9.17 3.00
N ASN A 166 -2.81 8.57 3.46
CA ASN A 166 -1.47 9.13 3.25
C ASN A 166 -1.02 9.04 1.78
N LEU A 167 -1.31 7.92 1.11
CA LEU A 167 -0.99 7.73 -0.32
C LEU A 167 -1.86 8.60 -1.21
N ASP A 168 -3.16 8.68 -0.93
CA ASP A 168 -4.11 9.52 -1.63
C ASP A 168 -3.72 11.00 -1.54
N ASN A 169 -3.35 11.47 -0.34
CA ASN A 169 -2.83 12.82 -0.16
C ASN A 169 -1.53 13.07 -0.94
N LEU A 170 -0.63 12.09 -0.97
CA LEU A 170 0.68 12.22 -1.63
C LEU A 170 0.59 12.20 -3.16
N ILE A 171 -0.34 11.42 -3.72
CA ILE A 171 -0.42 11.10 -5.15
C ILE A 171 -1.55 11.85 -5.84
N ASP A 172 -2.73 11.90 -5.21
CA ASP A 172 -3.97 12.40 -5.80
C ASP A 172 -4.55 13.63 -5.07
N ASN A 173 -3.79 14.26 -4.17
CA ASN A 173 -4.23 15.44 -3.39
C ASN A 173 -5.50 15.23 -2.57
N SER A 174 -5.71 14.03 -2.04
CA SER A 174 -6.87 13.64 -1.22
C SER A 174 -8.20 13.74 -1.98
N ASP A 175 -8.25 13.22 -3.20
CA ASP A 175 -9.46 13.23 -4.02
C ASP A 175 -10.49 12.14 -3.65
N GLY A 176 -10.08 11.20 -2.79
CA GLY A 176 -10.98 10.26 -2.15
C GLY A 176 -10.89 8.81 -2.65
N PRO A 177 -11.63 7.89 -2.00
CA PRO A 177 -11.40 6.46 -2.17
C PRO A 177 -11.89 5.88 -3.51
N THR A 178 -12.59 6.65 -4.32
CA THR A 178 -13.23 6.18 -5.56
C THR A 178 -12.71 6.87 -6.81
N THR A 179 -11.85 7.88 -6.65
CA THR A 179 -11.30 8.72 -7.72
C THR A 179 -9.78 8.57 -7.81
N GLY A 180 -9.17 9.15 -8.82
CA GLY A 180 -7.71 9.21 -8.98
C GLY A 180 -7.01 7.88 -9.26
N ASN A 181 -5.74 7.86 -8.91
CA ASN A 181 -4.83 6.73 -9.14
C ASN A 181 -4.66 5.83 -7.92
N VAL A 182 -5.05 6.31 -6.74
CA VAL A 182 -5.04 5.54 -5.50
C VAL A 182 -6.48 5.39 -5.02
N ARG A 183 -6.94 4.16 -4.86
CA ARG A 183 -8.32 3.89 -4.45
C ARG A 183 -8.37 2.90 -3.30
N TYR A 184 -9.46 2.93 -2.58
CA TYR A 184 -9.65 2.07 -1.42
C TYR A 184 -11.04 1.45 -1.42
N GLN A 185 -11.10 0.16 -1.09
CA GLN A 185 -12.34 -0.57 -0.97
C GLN A 185 -12.37 -1.35 0.35
N HIS A 186 -13.49 -1.23 1.04
CA HIS A 186 -13.85 -2.05 2.18
C HIS A 186 -14.98 -2.99 1.77
N VAL A 187 -14.68 -4.29 1.71
CA VAL A 187 -15.65 -5.33 1.34
C VAL A 187 -15.97 -6.15 2.58
N ASN A 188 -17.20 -6.11 3.06
CA ASN A 188 -17.71 -7.01 4.11
C ASN A 188 -16.84 -7.11 5.37
N GLY A 189 -16.84 -6.12 6.24
CA GLY A 189 -16.32 -6.19 7.62
C GLY A 189 -14.89 -6.70 7.84
N SER A 190 -14.32 -7.45 6.90
CA SER A 190 -13.03 -8.14 7.05
C SER A 190 -12.10 -8.08 5.83
N THR A 191 -12.58 -7.63 4.68
CA THR A 191 -11.77 -7.57 3.45
C THR A 191 -11.51 -6.12 3.05
N PHE A 192 -10.24 -5.78 2.88
CA PHE A 192 -9.77 -4.45 2.52
C PHE A 192 -8.87 -4.53 1.30
N LYS A 193 -9.03 -3.59 0.38
CA LYS A 193 -8.23 -3.49 -0.82
C LYS A 193 -7.77 -2.04 -1.01
N LEU A 194 -6.48 -1.87 -1.16
CA LEU A 194 -5.86 -0.61 -1.53
C LEU A 194 -5.30 -0.76 -2.94
N PHE A 195 -5.74 0.08 -3.85
CA PHE A 195 -5.43 -0.01 -5.27
C PHE A 195 -4.52 1.14 -5.69
N TYR A 196 -3.61 0.83 -6.58
CA TYR A 196 -2.78 1.79 -7.30
C TYR A 196 -2.89 1.53 -8.80
N LYS A 197 -3.20 2.57 -9.57
CA LYS A 197 -3.40 2.47 -11.01
C LYS A 197 -2.08 2.18 -11.73
N GLY A 198 -2.05 1.09 -12.44
CA GLY A 198 -0.95 0.67 -13.29
C GLY A 198 -1.17 1.04 -14.76
N MET A 199 -0.59 0.25 -15.66
CA MET A 199 -0.69 0.52 -17.09
C MET A 199 -2.09 0.27 -17.65
N PRO A 200 -2.51 1.06 -18.66
CA PRO A 200 -3.74 0.78 -19.40
C PRO A 200 -3.58 -0.51 -20.23
N ARG A 201 -4.60 -1.35 -20.24
CA ARG A 201 -4.68 -2.47 -21.19
C ARG A 201 -5.32 -1.99 -22.47
N ARG A 202 -4.55 -2.01 -23.53
CA ARG A 202 -5.04 -1.70 -24.88
C ARG A 202 -5.46 -3.00 -25.57
N LYS A 203 -6.43 -2.90 -26.50
CA LYS A 203 -6.81 -4.01 -27.37
C LYS A 203 -5.55 -4.46 -28.13
N THR A 204 -5.16 -5.71 -27.97
CA THR A 204 -4.16 -6.32 -28.87
C THR A 204 -4.83 -6.48 -30.22
N THR A 205 -4.34 -5.75 -31.21
CA THR A 205 -4.77 -5.83 -32.61
C THR A 205 -4.38 -7.18 -33.22
#